data_0657a158265faa45e765bc41f747b7a2
#
_entry.id   0657a158265faa45e765bc41f747b7a2
#
_cell.length_a   1.000
_cell.length_b   1.000
_cell.length_c   1.000
_cell.angle_alpha   90.00
_cell.angle_beta   90.00
_cell.angle_gamma   90.00
#
_symmetry.space_group_name_H-M   'P 1'
#
loop_
_entity.id
_entity.type
_entity.pdbx_description
1 polymer ?
#
loop_
_entity_poly.entity_id
_entity_poly.type
_entity_poly.pdbx_seq_one_letter_code
_entity_poly.pdbx_strand_id
1 'polypeptide(L)'
;MFMEWIKIENYRNLVDIELHFHNDINYFVGENAVGKSNFLDLLEQMMNARGFQESDFADVHRPIRIECKMSFSELNTSFQDMIGPEDGMYLRLEQVVQEVYPRLYKMDGEKLTPLPLSMLRHTIYMCHRDTSEAELYSIPTSVYMELGKQLVTYLPKTGLTSDDAIALDSFINVRMGLDPECVLNIQRLVELLTSSTEANLIRKYSIDNVRLIMAVALKILAQIYMKVHSASTNLESLLVYDSEGRRYLPVFISVDEPELHLSPYLQRAVLSYYRQIATNENAEFLALIKQLFQIDGLLGQLFVVTHSTDALVDDYRHIIRMYRDETGLVRAACGVTFKFAREVEKHLIMHFPEAKEALYARCIILVEGETEYGSFAGMAKKLNVDFDYFGICLINARGESSISKLHKLFKSFAIPTVALYDRDVMDKHSKSHVNVFYTNEICFEMDVVSHLIRHHHRDILDAIIQDLIDTGRGMVTKDMARRGFAKLGLDDHQVVQRCLKNIKAKDIDTLLAYYFSWFYSNKGVIVGRRIAYYIPDHMIPPAFIAVIERAKVLSLESSIMKIG
;
A
#
# COMPACT_ATOMS: atom_id res chain seq x y z
N MET A 1 21.82 9.33 3.12
CA MET A 1 21.42 9.30 4.54
C MET A 1 19.99 8.83 4.61
N PHE A 2 19.66 7.86 5.49
CA PHE A 2 18.29 7.39 5.70
C PHE A 2 18.12 6.84 7.12
N MET A 3 16.88 6.83 7.61
CA MET A 3 16.53 6.19 8.88
C MET A 3 16.28 4.70 8.60
N GLU A 4 17.03 3.83 9.26
CA GLU A 4 16.86 2.38 9.10
C GLU A 4 15.69 1.85 9.93
N TRP A 5 15.61 2.32 11.17
CA TRP A 5 14.54 1.94 12.09
C TRP A 5 14.32 3.02 13.15
N ILE A 6 13.13 2.97 13.73
CA ILE A 6 12.72 3.79 14.88
C ILE A 6 11.92 2.94 15.86
N LYS A 7 12.23 3.08 17.15
CA LYS A 7 11.44 2.54 18.25
C LYS A 7 10.80 3.69 19.02
N ILE A 8 9.52 3.58 19.30
CA ILE A 8 8.72 4.62 19.93
C ILE A 8 8.07 4.05 21.18
N GLU A 9 8.25 4.70 22.30
CA GLU A 9 7.63 4.36 23.59
C GLU A 9 6.83 5.56 24.10
N ASN A 10 5.59 5.30 24.53
CA ASN A 10 4.72 6.24 25.26
C ASN A 10 4.27 7.49 24.48
N TYR A 11 4.22 7.44 23.14
CA TYR A 11 3.72 8.56 22.34
C TYR A 11 2.30 8.29 21.82
N ARG A 12 1.30 9.02 22.32
CA ARG A 12 -0.12 8.87 21.96
C ARG A 12 -0.53 7.38 21.95
N ASN A 13 -1.03 6.84 20.85
CA ASN A 13 -1.34 5.43 20.71
C ASN A 13 -0.15 4.56 20.24
N LEU A 14 1.02 5.15 20.00
CA LEU A 14 2.28 4.47 19.70
C LEU A 14 3.03 4.20 21.01
N VAL A 15 2.56 3.24 21.79
CA VAL A 15 3.01 3.03 23.19
C VAL A 15 4.30 2.24 23.27
N ASP A 16 4.47 1.24 22.40
CA ASP A 16 5.67 0.39 22.27
C ASP A 16 5.66 -0.22 20.87
N ILE A 17 6.23 0.49 19.91
CA ILE A 17 6.24 0.10 18.49
C ILE A 17 7.63 0.30 17.89
N GLU A 18 8.05 -0.65 17.06
CA GLU A 18 9.27 -0.57 16.29
C GLU A 18 8.93 -0.63 14.79
N LEU A 19 9.52 0.29 14.03
CA LEU A 19 9.33 0.45 12.59
C LEU A 19 10.67 0.33 11.89
N HIS A 20 10.73 -0.46 10.82
CA HIS A 20 11.88 -0.60 9.94
C HIS A 20 11.55 -0.07 8.56
N PHE A 21 12.49 0.65 7.96
CA PHE A 21 12.25 1.42 6.74
C PHE A 21 13.09 0.94 5.58
N HIS A 22 12.50 1.02 4.38
CA HIS A 22 13.23 0.98 3.14
C HIS A 22 13.94 2.33 2.92
N ASN A 23 15.05 2.32 2.22
CA ASN A 23 15.94 3.49 2.09
C ASN A 23 15.40 4.63 1.20
N ASP A 24 14.35 4.41 0.40
CA ASP A 24 13.77 5.42 -0.49
C ASP A 24 12.34 5.80 -0.11
N ILE A 25 11.35 4.93 -0.32
CA ILE A 25 9.93 5.21 -0.07
C ILE A 25 9.32 4.16 0.86
N ASN A 26 8.45 4.60 1.77
CA ASN A 26 7.78 3.78 2.76
C ASN A 26 6.28 4.11 2.79
N TYR A 27 5.43 3.11 2.53
CA TYR A 27 3.98 3.24 2.54
C TYR A 27 3.40 2.70 3.83
N PHE A 28 2.72 3.56 4.58
CA PHE A 28 1.99 3.18 5.78
C PHE A 28 0.56 2.82 5.41
N VAL A 29 0.20 1.57 5.63
CA VAL A 29 -1.12 1.00 5.36
C VAL A 29 -1.73 0.43 6.64
N GLY A 30 -3.02 0.16 6.61
CA GLY A 30 -3.75 -0.40 7.74
C GLY A 30 -5.05 0.35 8.00
N GLU A 31 -5.81 -0.11 8.99
CA GLU A 31 -7.11 0.46 9.33
C GLU A 31 -7.04 1.93 9.74
N ASN A 32 -8.20 2.60 9.75
CA ASN A 32 -8.29 3.97 10.26
C ASN A 32 -7.97 4.03 11.76
N ALA A 33 -7.42 5.15 12.20
CA ALA A 33 -7.11 5.42 13.61
C ALA A 33 -6.11 4.45 14.28
N VAL A 34 -5.31 3.69 13.51
CA VAL A 34 -4.22 2.87 14.08
C VAL A 34 -2.97 3.70 14.42
N GLY A 35 -2.92 4.99 14.06
CA GLY A 35 -1.80 5.88 14.40
C GLY A 35 -0.84 6.20 13.27
N LYS A 36 -1.23 5.95 12.00
CA LYS A 36 -0.40 6.29 10.83
C LYS A 36 -0.02 7.78 10.81
N SER A 37 -1.01 8.67 10.89
CA SER A 37 -0.76 10.13 10.92
C SER A 37 -0.08 10.57 12.24
N ASN A 38 -0.31 9.86 13.37
CA ASN A 38 0.44 10.12 14.61
C ASN A 38 1.95 9.88 14.44
N PHE A 39 2.35 8.92 13.61
CA PHE A 39 3.75 8.71 13.27
C PHE A 39 4.33 9.90 12.48
N LEU A 40 3.58 10.46 11.52
CA LEU A 40 4.02 11.66 10.78
C LEU A 40 4.12 12.88 11.71
N ASP A 41 3.16 13.05 12.64
CA ASP A 41 3.21 14.10 13.68
C ASP A 41 4.46 13.96 14.55
N LEU A 42 4.78 12.73 14.98
CA LEU A 42 5.99 12.45 15.75
C LEU A 42 7.25 12.85 14.97
N LEU A 43 7.37 12.47 13.71
CA LEU A 43 8.49 12.85 12.86
C LEU A 43 8.60 14.37 12.71
N GLU A 44 7.47 15.06 12.54
CA GLU A 44 7.43 16.52 12.43
C GLU A 44 7.93 17.17 13.72
N GLN A 45 7.47 16.74 14.89
CA GLN A 45 7.90 17.26 16.19
C GLN A 45 9.39 16.98 16.42
N MET A 46 9.83 15.73 16.19
CA MET A 46 11.21 15.30 16.40
C MET A 46 12.18 16.07 15.49
N MET A 47 11.96 16.07 14.18
CA MET A 47 12.90 16.67 13.21
C MET A 47 12.93 18.20 13.28
N ASN A 48 11.85 18.85 13.73
CA ASN A 48 11.84 20.28 14.00
C ASN A 48 12.34 20.64 15.40
N ALA A 49 12.80 19.65 16.17
CA ALA A 49 13.26 19.84 17.54
C ALA A 49 12.23 20.58 18.42
N ARG A 50 10.96 20.20 18.30
CA ARG A 50 9.85 20.70 19.12
C ARG A 50 9.66 19.79 20.32
N GLY A 51 9.14 20.37 21.42
CA GLY A 51 8.75 19.61 22.61
C GLY A 51 7.40 18.93 22.42
N PHE A 52 7.21 17.82 23.14
CA PHE A 52 5.94 17.10 23.21
C PHE A 52 5.03 17.76 24.25
N GLN A 53 3.75 17.86 23.92
CA GLN A 53 2.72 18.37 24.82
C GLN A 53 2.20 17.26 25.74
N GLU A 54 1.53 17.61 26.86
CA GLU A 54 0.94 16.62 27.77
C GLU A 54 0.00 15.64 27.05
N SER A 55 -0.75 16.11 26.05
CA SER A 55 -1.64 15.29 25.22
C SER A 55 -0.92 14.27 24.33
N ASP A 56 0.40 14.41 24.13
CA ASP A 56 1.20 13.47 23.35
C ASP A 56 1.68 12.27 24.20
N PHE A 57 1.58 12.34 25.52
CA PHE A 57 1.93 11.24 26.41
C PHE A 57 0.78 10.25 26.54
N ALA A 58 1.01 8.97 26.24
CA ALA A 58 0.04 7.92 26.52
C ALA A 58 -0.15 7.72 28.04
N ASP A 59 0.95 7.82 28.78
CA ASP A 59 1.00 7.82 30.25
C ASP A 59 1.90 8.99 30.69
N VAL A 60 1.31 9.98 31.38
CA VAL A 60 2.01 11.18 31.85
C VAL A 60 3.08 10.90 32.92
N HIS A 61 3.04 9.73 33.54
CA HIS A 61 4.03 9.31 34.54
C HIS A 61 5.27 8.64 33.94
N ARG A 62 5.26 8.38 32.64
CA ARG A 62 6.37 7.77 31.91
C ARG A 62 6.93 8.73 30.87
N PRO A 63 8.24 8.71 30.60
CA PRO A 63 8.81 9.53 29.53
C PRO A 63 8.33 9.05 28.15
N ILE A 64 8.19 9.97 27.21
CA ILE A 64 8.25 9.63 25.79
C ILE A 64 9.70 9.32 25.49
N ARG A 65 9.97 8.14 24.88
CA ARG A 65 11.30 7.74 24.46
C ARG A 65 11.25 7.30 23.01
N ILE A 66 12.17 7.83 22.23
CA ILE A 66 12.32 7.52 20.80
C ILE A 66 13.76 7.13 20.55
N GLU A 67 13.97 5.94 20.02
CA GLU A 67 15.28 5.46 19.60
C GLU A 67 15.27 5.26 18.08
N CYS A 68 16.33 5.66 17.40
CA CYS A 68 16.43 5.46 15.97
C CYS A 68 17.88 5.25 15.52
N LYS A 69 18.04 4.57 14.38
CA LYS A 69 19.32 4.45 13.68
C LYS A 69 19.25 5.24 12.37
N MET A 70 20.18 6.20 12.24
CA MET A 70 20.41 6.96 11.01
C MET A 70 21.63 6.39 10.30
N SER A 71 21.48 5.96 9.05
CA SER A 71 22.57 5.46 8.22
C SER A 71 23.14 6.55 7.33
N PHE A 72 24.47 6.58 7.18
CA PHE A 72 25.21 7.58 6.44
C PHE A 72 26.15 6.96 5.38
N SER A 73 25.94 5.72 4.99
CA SER A 73 26.80 4.97 4.04
C SER A 73 27.55 5.85 3.05
N GLU A 74 28.90 5.80 3.08
CA GLU A 74 29.79 6.49 2.15
C GLU A 74 29.69 8.02 2.12
N LEU A 75 29.10 8.64 3.15
CA LEU A 75 28.88 10.08 3.21
C LEU A 75 29.77 10.75 4.26
N ASN A 76 30.37 11.87 3.89
CA ASN A 76 31.08 12.76 4.82
C ASN A 76 30.13 13.85 5.33
N THR A 77 30.05 14.01 6.63
CA THR A 77 29.18 14.98 7.29
C THR A 77 29.98 15.87 8.25
N SER A 78 29.41 17.00 8.63
CA SER A 78 29.97 17.87 9.67
C SER A 78 30.02 17.19 11.06
N PHE A 79 29.41 16.01 11.22
CA PHE A 79 29.40 15.20 12.45
C PHE A 79 30.00 13.81 12.23
N GLN A 80 30.97 13.69 11.33
CA GLN A 80 31.65 12.42 11.01
C GLN A 80 32.19 11.70 12.24
N ASP A 81 32.72 12.44 13.21
CA ASP A 81 33.25 11.89 14.48
C ASP A 81 32.16 11.21 15.35
N MET A 82 30.88 11.43 15.02
CA MET A 82 29.74 10.84 15.74
C MET A 82 29.21 9.56 15.06
N ILE A 83 29.62 9.30 13.82
CA ILE A 83 29.21 8.12 13.08
C ILE A 83 29.95 6.90 13.61
N GLY A 84 29.24 5.84 13.91
CA GLY A 84 29.82 4.60 14.39
C GLY A 84 30.47 3.77 13.28
N PRO A 85 31.15 2.66 13.62
CA PRO A 85 31.89 1.81 12.67
C PRO A 85 30.99 1.11 11.63
N GLU A 86 29.68 1.11 11.81
CA GLU A 86 28.68 0.55 10.88
C GLU A 86 28.06 1.63 9.98
N ASP A 87 28.74 2.75 9.75
CA ASP A 87 28.24 3.91 8.99
C ASP A 87 26.87 4.41 9.50
N GLY A 88 26.61 4.25 10.78
CA GLY A 88 25.34 4.58 11.41
C GLY A 88 25.49 5.34 12.73
N MET A 89 24.50 6.18 13.01
CA MET A 89 24.38 6.88 14.28
C MET A 89 23.12 6.45 14.99
N TYR A 90 23.28 5.96 16.23
CA TYR A 90 22.17 5.59 17.10
C TYR A 90 21.82 6.76 17.99
N LEU A 91 20.57 7.19 17.93
CA LEU A 91 20.05 8.33 18.67
C LEU A 91 18.95 7.90 19.64
N ARG A 92 18.89 8.54 20.79
CA ARG A 92 17.76 8.48 21.73
C ARG A 92 17.27 9.89 22.02
N LEU A 93 15.99 10.11 21.84
CA LEU A 93 15.26 11.28 22.25
C LEU A 93 14.37 10.92 23.45
N GLU A 94 14.42 11.70 24.52
CA GLU A 94 13.63 11.43 25.72
C GLU A 94 13.08 12.73 26.31
N GLN A 95 11.80 12.74 26.70
CA GLN A 95 11.16 13.86 27.37
C GLN A 95 10.21 13.35 28.45
N VAL A 96 10.26 13.97 29.64
CA VAL A 96 9.23 13.83 30.67
C VAL A 96 8.23 14.98 30.57
N VAL A 97 7.01 14.79 31.08
CA VAL A 97 5.91 15.78 30.91
C VAL A 97 6.21 17.17 31.49
N GLN A 98 7.08 17.27 32.48
CA GLN A 98 7.47 18.55 33.09
C GLN A 98 8.50 19.32 32.27
N GLU A 99 9.13 18.71 31.27
CA GLU A 99 10.11 19.35 30.41
C GLU A 99 9.46 19.98 29.19
N VAL A 100 9.98 21.16 28.80
CA VAL A 100 9.49 21.86 27.59
C VAL A 100 10.06 21.27 26.31
N TYR A 101 11.27 20.74 26.38
CA TYR A 101 11.99 20.19 25.25
C TYR A 101 12.56 18.81 25.57
N PRO A 102 12.63 17.91 24.58
CA PRO A 102 13.28 16.61 24.75
C PRO A 102 14.80 16.77 24.88
N ARG A 103 15.41 15.77 25.49
CA ARG A 103 16.87 15.59 25.53
C ARG A 103 17.28 14.62 24.44
N LEU A 104 18.34 14.96 23.71
CA LEU A 104 18.91 14.12 22.68
C LEU A 104 20.22 13.49 23.15
N TYR A 105 20.40 12.21 22.87
CA TYR A 105 21.60 11.46 23.19
C TYR A 105 22.08 10.63 21.98
N LYS A 106 23.41 10.51 21.83
CA LYS A 106 24.01 9.44 21.07
C LYS A 106 24.08 8.20 21.93
N MET A 107 23.76 7.06 21.35
CA MET A 107 23.86 5.75 22.00
C MET A 107 25.07 4.99 21.47
N ASP A 108 25.96 4.57 22.38
CA ASP A 108 27.06 3.64 22.12
C ASP A 108 26.88 2.43 23.07
N GLY A 109 26.06 1.46 22.66
CA GLY A 109 25.55 0.40 23.53
C GLY A 109 24.69 1.00 24.66
N GLU A 110 25.05 0.75 25.92
CA GLU A 110 24.37 1.31 27.08
C GLU A 110 24.80 2.75 27.42
N LYS A 111 25.89 3.24 26.83
CA LYS A 111 26.40 4.58 27.11
C LYS A 111 25.62 5.62 26.34
N LEU A 112 25.11 6.62 27.08
CA LEU A 112 24.40 7.79 26.52
C LEU A 112 25.31 9.01 26.60
N THR A 113 25.56 9.64 25.46
CA THR A 113 26.32 10.89 25.35
C THR A 113 25.36 12.00 24.93
N PRO A 114 25.19 13.08 25.74
CA PRO A 114 24.30 14.18 25.40
C PRO A 114 24.70 14.85 24.09
N LEU A 115 23.70 15.18 23.28
CA LEU A 115 23.86 15.93 22.03
C LEU A 115 22.96 17.17 22.04
N PRO A 116 23.34 18.24 21.34
CA PRO A 116 22.48 19.40 21.16
C PRO A 116 21.25 19.03 20.34
N LEU A 117 20.06 19.41 20.81
CA LEU A 117 18.80 19.10 20.12
C LEU A 117 18.73 19.70 18.69
N SER A 118 19.46 20.82 18.46
CA SER A 118 19.59 21.45 17.14
C SER A 118 20.16 20.51 16.09
N MET A 119 20.84 19.43 16.49
CA MET A 119 21.39 18.44 15.56
C MET A 119 20.30 17.78 14.70
N LEU A 120 19.10 17.56 15.22
CA LEU A 120 17.97 17.02 14.45
C LEU A 120 17.56 17.94 13.30
N ARG A 121 17.82 19.24 13.41
CA ARG A 121 17.52 20.23 12.38
C ARG A 121 18.48 20.20 11.18
N HIS A 122 19.53 19.38 11.20
CA HIS A 122 20.42 19.19 10.03
C HIS A 122 19.73 18.42 8.91
N THR A 123 18.64 17.71 9.21
CA THR A 123 17.77 17.10 8.20
C THR A 123 16.54 17.97 8.02
N ILE A 124 16.25 18.38 6.80
CA ILE A 124 15.02 19.13 6.51
C ILE A 124 13.85 18.15 6.49
N TYR A 125 12.87 18.39 7.34
CA TYR A 125 11.62 17.65 7.34
C TYR A 125 10.52 18.47 6.67
N MET A 126 9.83 17.84 5.71
CA MET A 126 8.71 18.41 4.97
C MET A 126 7.50 17.52 5.18
N CYS A 127 6.41 18.08 5.72
CA CYS A 127 5.14 17.39 5.88
C CYS A 127 4.11 17.95 4.90
N HIS A 128 3.63 17.12 4.00
CA HIS A 128 2.61 17.45 3.01
C HIS A 128 1.34 16.69 3.34
N ARG A 129 0.39 17.37 4.04
CA ARG A 129 -0.86 16.76 4.50
C ARG A 129 -1.98 16.88 3.49
N ASP A 130 -1.84 17.76 2.54
CA ASP A 130 -2.79 17.97 1.47
C ASP A 130 -2.00 18.23 0.17
N THR A 131 -2.26 17.43 -0.84
CA THR A 131 -1.70 17.68 -2.18
C THR A 131 -2.47 18.79 -2.91
N SER A 132 -3.53 19.34 -2.28
CA SER A 132 -4.28 20.46 -2.82
C SER A 132 -3.47 21.76 -2.84
N GLU A 133 -3.91 22.68 -3.65
CA GLU A 133 -3.36 24.04 -3.76
C GLU A 133 -3.39 24.79 -2.40
N ALA A 134 -4.26 24.38 -1.45
CA ALA A 134 -4.44 25.06 -0.16
C ALA A 134 -3.15 25.14 0.67
N GLU A 135 -2.31 24.13 0.64
CA GLU A 135 -1.02 24.17 1.36
C GLU A 135 0.01 25.12 0.71
N LEU A 136 -0.11 25.42 -0.57
CA LEU A 136 0.73 26.44 -1.21
C LEU A 136 0.51 27.83 -0.61
N TYR A 137 -0.71 28.10 -0.12
CA TYR A 137 -1.03 29.37 0.55
C TYR A 137 -0.42 29.49 1.95
N SER A 138 0.03 28.39 2.56
CA SER A 138 0.71 28.41 3.87
C SER A 138 2.13 29.00 3.78
N ILE A 139 2.70 29.05 2.58
CA ILE A 139 4.04 29.60 2.32
C ILE A 139 3.90 31.11 2.04
N PRO A 140 4.67 31.98 2.72
CA PRO A 140 4.59 33.41 2.49
C PRO A 140 4.83 33.79 1.03
N THR A 141 4.00 34.68 0.48
CA THR A 141 4.12 35.16 -0.91
C THR A 141 5.50 35.75 -1.19
N SER A 142 6.13 36.38 -0.20
CA SER A 142 7.51 36.89 -0.31
C SER A 142 8.54 35.82 -0.67
N VAL A 143 8.35 34.56 -0.22
CA VAL A 143 9.25 33.44 -0.55
C VAL A 143 9.15 33.11 -2.03
N TYR A 144 7.95 33.05 -2.58
CA TYR A 144 7.74 32.81 -4.01
C TYR A 144 8.27 33.96 -4.88
N MET A 145 8.09 35.21 -4.45
CA MET A 145 8.65 36.38 -5.15
C MET A 145 10.18 36.32 -5.19
N GLU A 146 10.83 35.97 -4.10
CA GLU A 146 12.29 35.90 -4.05
C GLU A 146 12.84 34.72 -4.84
N LEU A 147 12.23 33.53 -4.73
CA LEU A 147 12.56 32.39 -5.59
C LEU A 147 12.41 32.75 -7.07
N GLY A 148 11.32 33.42 -7.41
CA GLY A 148 11.08 33.89 -8.77
C GLY A 148 12.15 34.86 -9.25
N LYS A 149 12.57 35.86 -8.45
CA LYS A 149 13.64 36.78 -8.80
C LYS A 149 14.95 36.06 -9.07
N GLN A 150 15.30 35.10 -8.22
CA GLN A 150 16.54 34.29 -8.42
C GLN A 150 16.46 33.49 -9.72
N LEU A 151 15.32 32.86 -9.99
CA LEU A 151 15.06 32.08 -11.20
C LEU A 151 15.16 32.92 -12.48
N VAL A 152 14.60 34.14 -12.47
CA VAL A 152 14.71 35.09 -13.61
C VAL A 152 16.13 35.35 -14.01
N THR A 153 17.05 35.38 -13.05
CA THR A 153 18.47 35.65 -13.31
C THR A 153 19.18 34.50 -14.04
N TYR A 154 18.65 33.29 -13.91
CA TYR A 154 19.28 32.05 -14.41
C TYR A 154 18.61 31.44 -15.63
N LEU A 155 17.37 31.85 -15.98
CA LEU A 155 16.64 31.28 -17.11
C LEU A 155 17.21 31.71 -18.46
N PRO A 156 17.58 30.80 -19.35
CA PRO A 156 17.72 31.13 -20.76
C PRO A 156 16.33 31.53 -21.29
N LYS A 157 16.28 32.53 -22.19
CA LYS A 157 15.03 32.92 -22.88
C LYS A 157 14.61 31.77 -23.82
N THR A 158 13.88 30.83 -23.34
CA THR A 158 13.32 29.75 -24.15
C THR A 158 11.91 30.11 -24.60
N GLY A 159 11.63 29.91 -25.89
CA GLY A 159 10.35 30.29 -26.50
C GLY A 159 9.21 29.35 -26.17
N LEU A 160 8.48 29.63 -25.11
CA LEU A 160 7.10 29.15 -24.98
C LEU A 160 6.20 29.87 -25.98
N THR A 161 5.18 29.18 -26.50
CA THR A 161 4.17 29.82 -27.32
C THR A 161 3.29 30.74 -26.45
N SER A 162 2.81 31.85 -27.01
CA SER A 162 1.95 32.79 -26.29
C SER A 162 0.69 32.15 -25.72
N ASP A 163 0.19 31.07 -26.32
CA ASP A 163 -1.05 30.38 -25.89
C ASP A 163 -0.80 29.50 -24.64
N ASP A 164 0.37 28.88 -24.52
CA ASP A 164 0.76 28.11 -23.35
C ASP A 164 0.97 29.01 -22.12
N ALA A 165 1.54 30.19 -22.34
CA ALA A 165 1.74 31.20 -21.30
C ALA A 165 0.39 31.77 -20.80
N ILE A 166 -0.58 32.04 -21.69
CA ILE A 166 -1.89 32.57 -21.35
C ILE A 166 -2.72 31.54 -20.56
N ALA A 167 -2.69 30.28 -20.95
CA ALA A 167 -3.40 29.21 -20.24
C ALA A 167 -2.89 29.03 -18.80
N LEU A 168 -1.56 29.11 -18.62
CA LEU A 168 -0.92 29.03 -17.32
C LEU A 168 -1.20 30.27 -16.47
N ASP A 169 -1.15 31.46 -17.07
CA ASP A 169 -1.43 32.75 -16.42
C ASP A 169 -2.85 32.81 -15.87
N SER A 170 -3.83 32.42 -16.68
CA SER A 170 -5.23 32.40 -16.25
C SER A 170 -5.48 31.46 -15.06
N PHE A 171 -4.77 30.34 -15.00
CA PHE A 171 -4.89 29.40 -13.88
C PHE A 171 -4.30 29.95 -12.58
N ILE A 172 -3.09 30.47 -12.63
CA ILE A 172 -2.38 30.98 -11.45
C ILE A 172 -3.09 32.22 -10.91
N ASN A 173 -3.53 33.14 -11.78
CA ASN A 173 -4.21 34.38 -11.38
C ASN A 173 -5.60 34.13 -10.76
N VAL A 174 -6.39 33.21 -11.31
CA VAL A 174 -7.77 32.98 -10.86
C VAL A 174 -7.83 32.21 -9.56
N ARG A 175 -6.89 31.30 -9.32
CA ARG A 175 -6.96 30.41 -8.15
C ARG A 175 -6.02 30.79 -7.00
N MET A 176 -4.91 31.42 -7.26
CA MET A 176 -3.92 31.70 -6.20
C MET A 176 -4.00 33.12 -5.64
N GLY A 177 -4.76 34.05 -6.24
CA GLY A 177 -4.88 35.43 -5.75
C GLY A 177 -3.53 36.13 -5.54
N LEU A 178 -2.51 35.71 -6.29
CA LEU A 178 -1.14 36.15 -6.16
C LEU A 178 -0.93 37.47 -6.93
N ASP A 179 0.02 38.27 -6.46
CA ASP A 179 0.49 39.47 -7.15
C ASP A 179 0.96 39.10 -8.58
N PRO A 180 0.65 39.92 -9.62
CA PRO A 180 1.10 39.68 -11.00
C PRO A 180 2.59 39.43 -11.17
N GLU A 181 3.43 40.05 -10.36
CA GLU A 181 4.89 39.83 -10.38
C GLU A 181 5.27 38.44 -9.84
N CYS A 182 4.57 37.96 -8.82
CA CYS A 182 4.72 36.60 -8.29
C CYS A 182 4.26 35.55 -9.31
N VAL A 183 3.16 35.80 -10.00
CA VAL A 183 2.64 34.96 -11.08
C VAL A 183 3.66 34.81 -12.22
N LEU A 184 4.26 35.91 -12.68
CA LEU A 184 5.28 35.87 -13.74
C LEU A 184 6.49 35.04 -13.33
N ASN A 185 6.88 35.06 -12.06
CA ASN A 185 8.01 34.34 -11.53
C ASN A 185 7.70 32.83 -11.36
N ILE A 186 6.46 32.50 -11.01
CA ILE A 186 5.98 31.13 -10.98
C ILE A 186 5.88 30.56 -12.41
N GLN A 187 5.41 31.33 -13.37
CA GLN A 187 5.40 30.94 -14.78
C GLN A 187 6.80 30.58 -15.28
N ARG A 188 7.80 31.35 -14.95
CA ARG A 188 9.19 31.08 -15.32
C ARG A 188 9.76 29.85 -14.62
N LEU A 189 9.37 29.60 -13.37
CA LEU A 189 9.69 28.36 -12.68
C LEU A 189 9.08 27.14 -13.40
N VAL A 190 7.84 27.29 -13.83
CA VAL A 190 7.14 26.30 -14.63
C VAL A 190 7.82 26.06 -15.96
N GLU A 191 8.23 27.14 -16.63
CA GLU A 191 8.99 27.06 -17.87
C GLU A 191 10.29 26.27 -17.69
N LEU A 192 11.00 26.46 -16.58
CA LEU A 192 12.20 25.70 -16.24
C LEU A 192 11.91 24.23 -15.99
N LEU A 193 10.90 23.93 -15.21
CA LEU A 193 10.49 22.56 -14.91
C LEU A 193 9.95 21.81 -16.13
N THR A 194 9.48 22.53 -17.15
CA THR A 194 8.90 21.97 -18.37
C THR A 194 9.78 22.14 -19.62
N SER A 195 10.78 23.01 -19.62
CA SER A 195 11.50 23.46 -20.83
C SER A 195 12.72 22.64 -21.20
N SER A 196 13.17 21.71 -20.39
CA SER A 196 14.23 20.83 -20.85
C SER A 196 13.66 19.81 -21.84
N THR A 197 13.78 20.14 -23.12
CA THR A 197 13.64 19.25 -24.27
C THR A 197 12.27 18.91 -24.82
N GLU A 198 11.13 19.16 -24.15
CA GLU A 198 9.84 18.82 -24.76
C GLU A 198 8.71 19.81 -24.40
N ALA A 199 8.49 20.82 -25.25
CA ALA A 199 7.17 21.44 -25.42
C ALA A 199 6.02 20.40 -25.60
N ASN A 200 6.37 19.14 -25.68
CA ASN A 200 5.54 17.96 -25.77
C ASN A 200 5.04 17.43 -24.42
N LEU A 201 5.60 17.82 -23.26
CA LEU A 201 5.11 17.36 -21.96
C LEU A 201 3.72 17.90 -21.64
N ILE A 202 3.45 19.18 -21.94
CA ILE A 202 2.12 19.77 -21.77
C ILE A 202 1.11 19.13 -22.74
N ARG A 203 1.55 18.68 -23.94
CA ARG A 203 0.71 17.93 -24.88
C ARG A 203 0.54 16.46 -24.50
N LYS A 204 1.47 15.90 -23.76
CA LYS A 204 1.48 14.48 -23.37
C LYS A 204 0.77 14.19 -22.05
N TYR A 205 0.73 15.15 -21.13
CA TYR A 205 0.04 15.07 -19.84
C TYR A 205 -1.16 16.02 -19.86
N SER A 206 -2.25 15.63 -19.18
CA SER A 206 -3.36 16.57 -18.98
C SER A 206 -2.86 17.81 -18.21
N ILE A 207 -3.47 18.96 -18.46
CA ILE A 207 -3.14 20.22 -17.77
C ILE A 207 -3.13 20.03 -16.24
N ASP A 208 -4.04 19.22 -15.70
CA ASP A 208 -4.15 18.96 -14.26
C ASP A 208 -2.94 18.20 -13.69
N ASN A 209 -2.35 17.25 -14.44
CA ASN A 209 -1.14 16.54 -14.02
C ASN A 209 0.07 17.47 -13.91
N VAL A 210 0.24 18.36 -14.89
CA VAL A 210 1.33 19.34 -14.90
C VAL A 210 1.21 20.31 -13.72
N ARG A 211 0.01 20.80 -13.44
CA ARG A 211 -0.28 21.72 -12.33
C ARG A 211 0.12 21.13 -10.98
N LEU A 212 -0.26 19.88 -10.74
CA LEU A 212 -0.04 19.23 -9.47
C LEU A 212 1.45 18.88 -9.26
N ILE A 213 2.12 18.39 -10.30
CA ILE A 213 3.57 18.14 -10.29
C ILE A 213 4.33 19.44 -9.98
N MET A 214 3.89 20.55 -10.57
CA MET A 214 4.48 21.87 -10.35
C MET A 214 4.24 22.37 -8.92
N ALA A 215 3.04 22.19 -8.40
CA ALA A 215 2.71 22.54 -7.02
C ALA A 215 3.63 21.82 -6.03
N VAL A 216 3.86 20.52 -6.25
CA VAL A 216 4.81 19.72 -5.45
C VAL A 216 6.23 20.27 -5.54
N ALA A 217 6.72 20.52 -6.74
CA ALA A 217 8.08 21.06 -6.94
C ALA A 217 8.27 22.43 -6.27
N LEU A 218 7.31 23.34 -6.47
CA LEU A 218 7.31 24.68 -5.84
C LEU A 218 7.30 24.59 -4.32
N LYS A 219 6.48 23.72 -3.77
CA LYS A 219 6.40 23.52 -2.33
C LYS A 219 7.73 23.05 -1.74
N ILE A 220 8.34 22.05 -2.35
CA ILE A 220 9.67 21.55 -1.93
C ILE A 220 10.72 22.66 -2.03
N LEU A 221 10.80 23.38 -3.15
CA LEU A 221 11.75 24.46 -3.35
C LEU A 221 11.56 25.60 -2.34
N ALA A 222 10.32 25.99 -2.09
CA ALA A 222 10.00 27.04 -1.11
C ALA A 222 10.38 26.63 0.32
N GLN A 223 10.15 25.37 0.68
CA GLN A 223 10.54 24.86 1.99
C GLN A 223 12.07 24.78 2.15
N ILE A 224 12.80 24.36 1.10
CA ILE A 224 14.26 24.43 1.07
C ILE A 224 14.71 25.88 1.23
N TYR A 225 14.13 26.80 0.44
CA TYR A 225 14.48 28.23 0.47
C TYR A 225 14.29 28.82 1.87
N MET A 226 13.13 28.60 2.50
CA MET A 226 12.85 29.10 3.86
C MET A 226 13.87 28.57 4.88
N LYS A 227 14.24 27.29 4.75
CA LYS A 227 15.20 26.68 5.68
C LYS A 227 16.59 27.21 5.50
N VAL A 228 17.05 27.34 4.26
CA VAL A 228 18.40 27.83 3.90
C VAL A 228 18.59 29.31 4.27
N HIS A 229 17.54 30.13 4.12
CA HIS A 229 17.59 31.56 4.41
C HIS A 229 17.08 31.93 5.81
N SER A 230 16.81 30.93 6.68
CA SER A 230 16.46 31.22 8.07
C SER A 230 17.67 31.78 8.81
N ALA A 231 17.48 32.82 9.64
CA ALA A 231 18.54 33.47 10.39
C ALA A 231 19.35 32.55 11.32
N SER A 232 18.84 31.34 11.57
CA SER A 232 19.43 30.34 12.47
C SER A 232 20.20 29.22 11.77
N THR A 233 20.24 29.20 10.43
CA THR A 233 20.77 28.05 9.69
C THR A 233 21.80 28.49 8.65
N ASN A 234 22.98 27.89 8.69
CA ASN A 234 23.97 28.02 7.61
C ASN A 234 23.82 26.82 6.68
N LEU A 235 23.62 27.03 5.37
CA LEU A 235 23.47 25.96 4.39
C LEU A 235 24.63 24.95 4.46
N GLU A 236 25.87 25.43 4.56
CA GLU A 236 27.05 24.55 4.64
C GLU A 236 27.02 23.56 5.80
N SER A 237 26.40 23.96 6.93
CA SER A 237 26.23 23.06 8.08
C SER A 237 25.19 21.97 7.89
N LEU A 238 24.31 22.11 6.90
CA LEU A 238 23.29 21.11 6.56
C LEU A 238 23.79 20.08 5.55
N LEU A 239 24.83 20.41 4.79
CA LEU A 239 25.27 19.59 3.65
C LEU A 239 25.99 18.32 4.09
N VAL A 240 25.79 17.31 3.27
CA VAL A 240 26.46 16.02 3.30
C VAL A 240 27.21 15.85 1.99
N TYR A 241 28.40 15.28 2.04
CA TYR A 241 29.29 15.14 0.88
C TYR A 241 29.53 13.65 0.60
N ASP A 242 29.50 13.27 -0.68
CA ASP A 242 29.95 11.94 -1.07
C ASP A 242 31.48 11.88 -1.29
N SER A 243 31.99 10.73 -1.70
CA SER A 243 33.41 10.51 -1.96
C SER A 243 33.96 11.37 -3.11
N GLU A 244 33.10 11.88 -3.99
CA GLU A 244 33.46 12.75 -5.12
C GLU A 244 33.35 14.25 -4.76
N GLY A 245 32.94 14.57 -3.53
CA GLY A 245 32.73 15.93 -3.05
C GLY A 245 31.44 16.58 -3.54
N ARG A 246 30.48 15.80 -4.08
CA ARG A 246 29.15 16.31 -4.45
C ARG A 246 28.38 16.66 -3.20
N ARG A 247 27.56 17.71 -3.27
CA ARG A 247 26.86 18.37 -2.17
C ARG A 247 25.41 17.91 -2.14
N TYR A 248 25.03 17.23 -1.09
CA TYR A 248 23.65 16.74 -0.90
C TYR A 248 23.00 17.38 0.31
N LEU A 249 21.68 17.63 0.20
CA LEU A 249 20.87 18.15 1.28
C LEU A 249 20.03 17.01 1.88
N PRO A 250 20.17 16.70 3.18
CA PRO A 250 19.35 15.71 3.85
C PRO A 250 17.90 16.15 3.97
N VAL A 251 16.96 15.35 3.46
CA VAL A 251 15.53 15.68 3.43
C VAL A 251 14.68 14.46 3.74
N PHE A 252 13.74 14.59 4.67
CA PHE A 252 12.64 13.65 4.86
C PHE A 252 11.34 14.30 4.41
N ILE A 253 10.60 13.61 3.56
CA ILE A 253 9.32 14.10 3.05
C ILE A 253 8.23 13.14 3.53
N SER A 254 7.21 13.65 4.19
CA SER A 254 6.00 12.90 4.50
C SER A 254 4.83 13.42 3.66
N VAL A 255 4.04 12.49 3.17
CA VAL A 255 2.81 12.78 2.42
C VAL A 255 1.66 12.02 3.08
N ASP A 256 0.67 12.74 3.56
CA ASP A 256 -0.51 12.18 4.21
C ASP A 256 -1.68 12.23 3.23
N GLU A 257 -2.27 11.07 2.96
CA GLU A 257 -3.44 10.88 2.09
C GLU A 257 -3.32 11.58 0.71
N PRO A 258 -2.27 11.29 -0.09
CA PRO A 258 -2.08 11.93 -1.39
C PRO A 258 -3.20 11.65 -2.40
N GLU A 259 -4.07 10.69 -2.10
CA GLU A 259 -5.22 10.32 -2.92
C GLU A 259 -6.40 11.29 -2.87
N LEU A 260 -6.46 12.18 -1.89
CA LEU A 260 -7.58 13.10 -1.73
C LEU A 260 -7.80 13.93 -3.00
N HIS A 261 -9.01 13.84 -3.54
CA HIS A 261 -9.45 14.54 -4.75
C HIS A 261 -8.70 14.20 -6.06
N LEU A 262 -7.87 13.13 -6.07
CA LEU A 262 -7.09 12.72 -7.23
C LEU A 262 -7.63 11.44 -7.88
N SER A 263 -7.61 11.41 -9.23
CA SER A 263 -7.85 10.16 -9.95
C SER A 263 -6.69 9.17 -9.74
N PRO A 264 -6.90 7.84 -9.88
CA PRO A 264 -5.85 6.83 -9.69
C PRO A 264 -4.56 7.09 -10.49
N TYR A 265 -4.68 7.55 -11.71
CA TYR A 265 -3.51 7.89 -12.55
C TYR A 265 -2.73 9.07 -11.97
N LEU A 266 -3.45 10.06 -11.46
CA LEU A 266 -2.86 11.28 -10.91
C LEU A 266 -2.16 10.99 -9.57
N GLN A 267 -2.75 10.14 -8.73
CA GLN A 267 -2.12 9.65 -7.50
C GLN A 267 -0.76 9.00 -7.79
N ARG A 268 -0.72 8.08 -8.77
CA ARG A 268 0.53 7.43 -9.17
C ARG A 268 1.55 8.41 -9.75
N ALA A 269 1.09 9.36 -10.57
CA ALA A 269 1.98 10.37 -11.16
C ALA A 269 2.63 11.25 -10.11
N VAL A 270 1.85 11.74 -9.13
CA VAL A 270 2.34 12.58 -8.03
C VAL A 270 3.33 11.82 -7.15
N LEU A 271 3.00 10.61 -6.73
CA LEU A 271 3.90 9.81 -5.90
C LEU A 271 5.18 9.41 -6.66
N SER A 272 5.06 9.08 -7.94
CA SER A 272 6.23 8.86 -8.81
C SER A 272 7.12 10.11 -8.87
N TYR A 273 6.53 11.29 -8.94
CA TYR A 273 7.28 12.54 -8.97
C TYR A 273 8.00 12.82 -7.64
N TYR A 274 7.31 12.64 -6.50
CA TYR A 274 7.96 12.72 -5.18
C TYR A 274 9.15 11.75 -5.07
N ARG A 275 8.97 10.53 -5.54
CA ARG A 275 10.03 9.51 -5.53
C ARG A 275 11.20 9.95 -6.40
N GLN A 276 10.96 10.38 -7.64
CA GLN A 276 12.01 10.85 -8.56
C GLN A 276 12.81 12.02 -7.97
N ILE A 277 12.16 12.91 -7.23
CA ILE A 277 12.86 14.00 -6.52
C ILE A 277 13.71 13.42 -5.38
N ALA A 278 13.16 12.56 -4.55
CA ALA A 278 13.85 12.00 -3.39
C ALA A 278 15.02 11.07 -3.76
N THR A 279 14.94 10.40 -4.92
CA THR A 279 16.00 9.51 -5.45
C THR A 279 16.94 10.18 -6.45
N ASN A 280 16.79 11.48 -6.70
CA ASN A 280 17.58 12.24 -7.66
C ASN A 280 17.46 11.75 -9.12
N GLU A 281 16.33 11.16 -9.49
CA GLU A 281 16.05 10.70 -10.85
C GLU A 281 15.48 11.80 -11.75
N ASN A 282 14.97 12.91 -11.17
CA ASN A 282 14.41 14.02 -11.93
C ASN A 282 15.51 15.05 -12.29
N ALA A 283 16.04 14.93 -13.50
CA ALA A 283 17.15 15.77 -13.97
C ALA A 283 16.81 17.27 -14.00
N GLU A 284 15.56 17.63 -14.25
CA GLU A 284 15.07 19.01 -14.32
C GLU A 284 15.06 19.65 -12.93
N PHE A 285 14.52 18.93 -11.97
CA PHE A 285 14.53 19.37 -10.57
C PHE A 285 15.96 19.48 -10.02
N LEU A 286 16.84 18.53 -10.36
CA LEU A 286 18.26 18.58 -9.99
C LEU A 286 18.97 19.82 -10.56
N ALA A 287 18.75 20.12 -11.85
CA ALA A 287 19.32 21.32 -12.47
C ALA A 287 18.86 22.59 -11.74
N LEU A 288 17.59 22.62 -11.32
CA LEU A 288 16.98 23.74 -10.62
C LEU A 288 17.56 23.95 -9.21
N ILE A 289 17.67 22.89 -8.40
CA ILE A 289 18.28 23.01 -7.06
C ILE A 289 19.77 23.33 -7.12
N LYS A 290 20.46 22.83 -8.14
CA LYS A 290 21.85 23.17 -8.38
C LYS A 290 22.05 24.66 -8.70
N GLN A 291 21.16 25.23 -9.51
CA GLN A 291 21.19 26.65 -9.83
C GLN A 291 20.82 27.54 -8.65
N LEU A 292 19.77 27.19 -7.93
CA LEU A 292 19.25 28.01 -6.81
C LEU A 292 20.11 27.92 -5.56
N PHE A 293 20.56 26.71 -5.20
CA PHE A 293 21.16 26.44 -3.89
C PHE A 293 22.61 25.90 -4.00
N GLN A 294 23.11 25.66 -5.19
CA GLN A 294 24.43 25.06 -5.44
C GLN A 294 24.58 23.67 -4.80
N ILE A 295 23.52 22.88 -4.77
CA ILE A 295 23.47 21.50 -4.29
C ILE A 295 23.27 20.52 -5.45
N ASP A 296 23.92 19.35 -5.37
CA ASP A 296 23.92 18.35 -6.44
C ASP A 296 22.76 17.36 -6.33
N GLY A 297 22.07 17.32 -5.21
CA GLY A 297 20.90 16.46 -5.01
C GLY A 297 20.34 16.49 -3.59
N LEU A 298 19.29 15.71 -3.40
CA LEU A 298 18.68 15.46 -2.11
C LEU A 298 19.07 14.07 -1.62
N LEU A 299 19.16 13.87 -0.31
CA LEU A 299 19.36 12.55 0.30
C LEU A 299 18.35 12.35 1.41
N GLY A 300 17.52 11.34 1.28
CA GLY A 300 16.54 11.07 2.33
C GLY A 300 15.52 10.03 1.96
N GLN A 301 14.37 10.14 2.58
CA GLN A 301 13.29 9.15 2.48
C GLN A 301 11.94 9.84 2.31
N LEU A 302 11.05 9.09 1.68
CA LEU A 302 9.65 9.45 1.52
C LEU A 302 8.79 8.55 2.41
N PHE A 303 7.94 9.15 3.23
CA PHE A 303 6.97 8.46 4.10
C PHE A 303 5.56 8.80 3.63
N VAL A 304 4.82 7.82 3.16
CA VAL A 304 3.49 8.02 2.58
C VAL A 304 2.45 7.29 3.42
N VAL A 305 1.50 8.02 3.97
CA VAL A 305 0.30 7.43 4.57
C VAL A 305 -0.79 7.43 3.50
N THR A 306 -1.35 6.28 3.18
CA THR A 306 -2.37 6.17 2.13
C THR A 306 -3.44 5.13 2.47
N HIS A 307 -4.65 5.35 1.97
CA HIS A 307 -5.75 4.40 1.94
C HIS A 307 -6.03 3.90 0.51
N SER A 308 -5.26 4.35 -0.47
CA SER A 308 -5.42 3.97 -1.88
C SER A 308 -4.53 2.78 -2.24
N THR A 309 -5.12 1.74 -2.79
CA THR A 309 -4.39 0.61 -3.40
C THR A 309 -3.60 1.05 -4.63
N ASP A 310 -4.08 2.07 -5.34
CA ASP A 310 -3.43 2.61 -6.53
C ASP A 310 -2.14 3.36 -6.23
N ALA A 311 -2.01 3.91 -5.02
CA ALA A 311 -0.81 4.59 -4.56
C ALA A 311 0.36 3.64 -4.28
N LEU A 312 0.08 2.37 -3.98
CA LEU A 312 1.10 1.41 -3.59
C LEU A 312 1.96 0.93 -4.78
N VAL A 313 3.27 0.86 -4.57
CA VAL A 313 4.22 0.23 -5.52
C VAL A 313 4.06 -1.29 -5.52
N ASP A 314 4.58 -1.94 -6.56
CA ASP A 314 4.49 -3.39 -6.73
C ASP A 314 5.61 -4.16 -5.99
N ASP A 315 6.06 -3.64 -4.85
CA ASP A 315 7.06 -4.26 -4.00
C ASP A 315 6.66 -4.20 -2.52
N TYR A 316 6.46 -5.36 -1.93
CA TYR A 316 6.03 -5.49 -0.54
C TYR A 316 7.05 -4.93 0.48
N ARG A 317 8.32 -4.78 0.10
CA ARG A 317 9.39 -4.28 0.98
C ARG A 317 9.21 -2.82 1.36
N HIS A 318 8.48 -2.06 0.54
CA HIS A 318 8.14 -0.66 0.82
C HIS A 318 6.94 -0.49 1.75
N ILE A 319 6.27 -1.58 2.13
CA ILE A 319 5.00 -1.53 2.87
C ILE A 319 5.22 -1.73 4.36
N ILE A 320 4.65 -0.85 5.15
CA ILE A 320 4.57 -0.93 6.61
C ILE A 320 3.10 -1.00 6.98
N ARG A 321 2.65 -2.18 7.39
CA ARG A 321 1.27 -2.35 7.86
C ARG A 321 1.20 -2.12 9.36
N MET A 322 0.42 -1.12 9.76
CA MET A 322 0.11 -0.87 11.16
C MET A 322 -1.23 -1.55 11.53
N TYR A 323 -1.26 -2.21 12.66
CA TYR A 323 -2.43 -2.97 13.12
C TYR A 323 -2.49 -2.98 14.66
N ARG A 324 -3.62 -3.38 15.24
CA ARG A 324 -3.74 -3.63 16.67
C ARG A 324 -3.58 -5.12 16.93
N ASP A 325 -2.74 -5.46 17.92
CA ASP A 325 -2.59 -6.83 18.38
C ASP A 325 -3.76 -7.26 19.31
N GLU A 326 -3.68 -8.49 19.80
CA GLU A 326 -4.69 -9.07 20.71
C GLU A 326 -4.86 -8.29 22.03
N THR A 327 -3.89 -7.49 22.41
CA THR A 327 -3.95 -6.63 23.61
C THR A 327 -4.46 -5.23 23.30
N GLY A 328 -4.80 -4.93 22.04
CA GLY A 328 -5.22 -3.61 21.57
C GLY A 328 -4.07 -2.62 21.32
N LEU A 329 -2.81 -3.03 21.55
CA LEU A 329 -1.65 -2.21 21.28
C LEU A 329 -1.37 -2.12 19.77
N VAL A 330 -0.89 -0.96 19.36
CA VAL A 330 -0.47 -0.75 17.97
C VAL A 330 0.86 -1.45 17.72
N ARG A 331 0.90 -2.23 16.64
CA ARG A 331 2.08 -2.94 16.14
C ARG A 331 2.29 -2.63 14.67
N ALA A 332 3.48 -2.96 14.18
CA ALA A 332 3.82 -2.80 12.77
C ALA A 332 4.42 -4.08 12.18
N ALA A 333 4.06 -4.36 10.95
CA ALA A 333 4.69 -5.38 10.13
C ALA A 333 5.38 -4.68 8.96
N CYS A 334 6.71 -4.70 8.95
CA CYS A 334 7.53 -3.95 8.01
C CYS A 334 8.05 -4.89 6.93
N GLY A 335 7.60 -4.69 5.68
CA GLY A 335 7.94 -5.57 4.55
C GLY A 335 9.45 -5.69 4.29
N VAL A 336 10.22 -4.66 4.59
CA VAL A 336 11.69 -4.67 4.46
C VAL A 336 12.36 -5.75 5.32
N THR A 337 11.74 -6.17 6.42
CA THR A 337 12.27 -7.20 7.33
C THR A 337 11.96 -8.62 6.84
N PHE A 338 11.09 -8.80 5.85
CA PHE A 338 10.68 -10.11 5.39
C PHE A 338 11.77 -10.74 4.51
N LYS A 339 12.00 -12.03 4.73
CA LYS A 339 12.95 -12.82 3.93
C LYS A 339 12.21 -13.98 3.29
N PHE A 340 11.90 -13.85 2.01
CA PHE A 340 11.27 -14.89 1.22
C PHE A 340 12.26 -15.53 0.25
N ALA A 341 12.04 -16.82 -0.06
CA ALA A 341 12.77 -17.48 -1.13
C ALA A 341 12.34 -16.90 -2.50
N ARG A 342 13.27 -16.88 -3.47
CA ARG A 342 13.06 -16.31 -4.81
C ARG A 342 11.78 -16.78 -5.50
N GLU A 343 11.41 -18.05 -5.33
CA GLU A 343 10.18 -18.60 -5.90
C GLU A 343 8.92 -17.99 -5.28
N VAL A 344 8.95 -17.70 -3.97
CA VAL A 344 7.87 -17.02 -3.27
C VAL A 344 7.77 -15.59 -3.76
N GLU A 345 8.87 -14.87 -3.86
CA GLU A 345 8.90 -13.48 -4.36
C GLU A 345 8.29 -13.36 -5.76
N LYS A 346 8.65 -14.27 -6.68
CA LYS A 346 8.07 -14.30 -8.02
C LYS A 346 6.54 -14.40 -8.00
N HIS A 347 5.99 -15.27 -7.13
CA HIS A 347 4.53 -15.39 -7.00
C HIS A 347 3.90 -14.16 -6.37
N LEU A 348 4.57 -13.54 -5.40
CA LEU A 348 4.08 -12.32 -4.77
C LEU A 348 3.98 -11.16 -5.77
N ILE A 349 4.99 -10.98 -6.62
CA ILE A 349 4.97 -9.97 -7.68
C ILE A 349 3.80 -10.19 -8.64
N MET A 350 3.55 -11.45 -9.04
CA MET A 350 2.45 -11.79 -9.96
C MET A 350 1.05 -11.55 -9.37
N HIS A 351 0.88 -11.71 -8.06
CA HIS A 351 -0.40 -11.55 -7.35
C HIS A 351 -0.50 -10.24 -6.58
N PHE A 352 0.50 -9.37 -6.69
CA PHE A 352 0.53 -8.13 -5.93
C PHE A 352 -0.64 -7.20 -6.22
N PRO A 353 -1.17 -7.10 -7.45
CA PRO A 353 -2.35 -6.29 -7.72
C PRO A 353 -3.57 -6.67 -6.86
N GLU A 354 -3.83 -7.98 -6.70
CA GLU A 354 -4.91 -8.49 -5.86
C GLU A 354 -4.54 -8.39 -4.35
N ALA A 355 -3.25 -8.54 -4.03
CA ALA A 355 -2.76 -8.46 -2.67
C ALA A 355 -2.80 -7.05 -2.07
N LYS A 356 -2.78 -5.98 -2.89
CA LYS A 356 -2.85 -4.59 -2.43
C LYS A 356 -4.10 -4.31 -1.59
N GLU A 357 -5.25 -4.75 -2.06
CA GLU A 357 -6.53 -4.59 -1.33
C GLU A 357 -6.51 -5.34 0.00
N ALA A 358 -5.93 -6.54 -0.02
CA ALA A 358 -5.84 -7.39 1.16
C ALA A 358 -5.02 -6.78 2.30
N LEU A 359 -4.09 -5.85 2.02
CA LEU A 359 -3.31 -5.16 3.04
C LEU A 359 -4.17 -4.30 3.99
N TYR A 360 -5.35 -3.91 3.54
CA TYR A 360 -6.33 -3.15 4.34
C TYR A 360 -7.38 -4.05 5.00
N ALA A 361 -7.42 -5.34 4.64
CA ALA A 361 -8.41 -6.28 5.15
C ALA A 361 -8.14 -6.68 6.61
N ARG A 362 -9.24 -7.07 7.30
CA ARG A 362 -9.22 -7.66 8.64
C ARG A 362 -9.03 -9.17 8.61
N CYS A 363 -9.51 -9.80 7.55
CA CYS A 363 -9.34 -11.22 7.27
C CYS A 363 -9.32 -11.46 5.77
N ILE A 364 -8.64 -12.51 5.35
CA ILE A 364 -8.55 -12.90 3.94
C ILE A 364 -9.07 -14.32 3.78
N ILE A 365 -9.91 -14.52 2.75
CA ILE A 365 -10.27 -15.86 2.28
C ILE A 365 -9.44 -16.15 1.02
N LEU A 366 -8.66 -17.22 1.06
CA LEU A 366 -7.89 -17.71 -0.08
C LEU A 366 -8.62 -18.92 -0.68
N VAL A 367 -8.96 -18.83 -1.96
CA VAL A 367 -9.57 -19.92 -2.72
C VAL A 367 -8.70 -20.33 -3.90
N GLU A 368 -8.85 -21.58 -4.35
CA GLU A 368 -7.97 -22.14 -5.36
C GLU A 368 -8.28 -21.65 -6.78
N GLY A 369 -9.56 -21.47 -7.10
CA GLY A 369 -10.01 -21.25 -8.46
C GLY A 369 -11.02 -20.12 -8.67
N GLU A 370 -11.39 -19.96 -9.94
CA GLU A 370 -12.27 -18.88 -10.37
C GLU A 370 -13.75 -19.12 -10.00
N THR A 371 -14.18 -20.39 -9.90
CA THR A 371 -15.57 -20.73 -9.58
C THR A 371 -15.88 -20.37 -8.14
N GLU A 372 -14.99 -20.71 -7.20
CA GLU A 372 -15.04 -20.31 -5.79
C GLU A 372 -15.04 -18.81 -5.64
N TYR A 373 -14.08 -18.14 -6.31
CA TYR A 373 -13.98 -16.67 -6.30
C TYR A 373 -15.28 -16.01 -6.76
N GLY A 374 -15.90 -16.54 -7.82
CA GLY A 374 -17.17 -16.01 -8.31
C GLY A 374 -18.36 -16.25 -7.38
N SER A 375 -18.31 -17.28 -6.52
CA SER A 375 -19.47 -17.73 -5.72
C SER A 375 -19.46 -17.24 -4.28
N PHE A 376 -18.30 -17.16 -3.63
CA PHE A 376 -18.20 -16.95 -2.19
C PHE A 376 -18.87 -15.67 -1.68
N ALA A 377 -18.64 -14.53 -2.35
CA ALA A 377 -19.25 -13.26 -1.93
C ALA A 377 -20.79 -13.30 -1.98
N GLY A 378 -21.35 -13.95 -3.02
CA GLY A 378 -22.80 -14.12 -3.14
C GLY A 378 -23.38 -15.09 -2.11
N MET A 379 -22.69 -16.20 -1.82
CA MET A 379 -23.08 -17.15 -0.77
C MET A 379 -23.01 -16.51 0.62
N ALA A 380 -21.94 -15.73 0.90
CA ALA A 380 -21.76 -15.03 2.15
C ALA A 380 -22.90 -14.05 2.43
N LYS A 381 -23.35 -13.29 1.42
CA LYS A 381 -24.51 -12.39 1.57
C LYS A 381 -25.77 -13.13 1.97
N LYS A 382 -26.01 -14.34 1.45
CA LYS A 382 -27.16 -15.20 1.86
C LYS A 382 -27.05 -15.68 3.30
N LEU A 383 -25.83 -15.84 3.80
CA LEU A 383 -25.55 -16.17 5.21
C LEU A 383 -25.50 -14.93 6.11
N ASN A 384 -25.93 -13.76 5.63
CA ASN A 384 -25.83 -12.47 6.32
C ASN A 384 -24.39 -12.08 6.71
N VAL A 385 -23.42 -12.46 5.88
CA VAL A 385 -22.03 -12.07 5.98
C VAL A 385 -21.67 -11.21 4.76
N ASP A 386 -21.70 -9.89 4.92
CA ASP A 386 -21.25 -8.97 3.89
C ASP A 386 -19.72 -8.77 4.03
N PHE A 387 -18.97 -9.14 3.00
CA PHE A 387 -17.50 -9.09 3.04
C PHE A 387 -16.97 -7.66 3.23
N ASP A 388 -17.60 -6.68 2.59
CA ASP A 388 -17.19 -5.28 2.71
C ASP A 388 -17.42 -4.76 4.14
N TYR A 389 -18.58 -5.09 4.73
CA TYR A 389 -18.91 -4.70 6.11
C TYR A 389 -17.92 -5.30 7.13
N PHE A 390 -17.57 -6.56 6.96
CA PHE A 390 -16.65 -7.27 7.86
C PHE A 390 -15.17 -7.02 7.53
N GLY A 391 -14.84 -6.34 6.43
CA GLY A 391 -13.47 -6.14 5.97
C GLY A 391 -12.80 -7.45 5.57
N ILE A 392 -13.52 -8.34 4.91
CA ILE A 392 -13.02 -9.63 4.42
C ILE A 392 -12.65 -9.49 2.96
N CYS A 393 -11.39 -9.74 2.62
CA CYS A 393 -10.92 -9.77 1.23
C CYS A 393 -10.92 -11.20 0.71
N LEU A 394 -11.50 -11.43 -0.47
CA LEU A 394 -11.51 -12.72 -1.15
C LEU A 394 -10.46 -12.71 -2.27
N ILE A 395 -9.54 -13.68 -2.25
CA ILE A 395 -8.47 -13.79 -3.25
C ILE A 395 -8.51 -15.13 -3.96
N ASN A 396 -8.50 -15.09 -5.29
CA ASN A 396 -8.23 -16.24 -6.13
C ASN A 396 -6.72 -16.49 -6.22
N ALA A 397 -6.23 -17.55 -5.63
CA ALA A 397 -4.81 -17.90 -5.63
C ALA A 397 -4.32 -18.47 -6.97
N ARG A 398 -5.22 -18.78 -7.89
CA ARG A 398 -4.90 -19.37 -9.21
C ARG A 398 -4.10 -20.67 -9.12
N GLY A 399 -4.49 -21.52 -8.16
CA GLY A 399 -3.95 -22.85 -7.93
C GLY A 399 -3.42 -23.09 -6.51
N GLU A 400 -3.43 -24.38 -6.11
CA GLU A 400 -3.10 -24.83 -4.74
C GLU A 400 -1.76 -24.31 -4.23
N SER A 401 -0.73 -24.38 -5.09
CA SER A 401 0.65 -24.03 -4.72
C SER A 401 0.84 -22.55 -4.38
N SER A 402 -0.06 -21.69 -4.86
CA SER A 402 -0.03 -20.25 -4.57
C SER A 402 -0.66 -19.90 -3.22
N ILE A 403 -1.65 -20.67 -2.76
CA ILE A 403 -2.33 -20.44 -1.48
C ILE A 403 -1.32 -20.40 -0.32
N SER A 404 -0.43 -21.39 -0.25
CA SER A 404 0.56 -21.47 0.83
C SER A 404 1.56 -20.29 0.82
N LYS A 405 1.88 -19.76 -0.37
CA LYS A 405 2.78 -18.61 -0.55
C LYS A 405 2.10 -17.30 -0.15
N LEU A 406 0.87 -17.09 -0.59
CA LEU A 406 0.04 -15.94 -0.21
C LEU A 406 -0.26 -15.95 1.29
N HIS A 407 -0.60 -17.11 1.85
CA HIS A 407 -0.77 -17.25 3.30
C HIS A 407 0.48 -16.82 4.08
N LYS A 408 1.68 -17.22 3.62
CA LYS A 408 2.94 -16.81 4.24
C LYS A 408 3.15 -15.29 4.20
N LEU A 409 2.84 -14.65 3.06
CA LEU A 409 2.91 -13.18 2.93
C LEU A 409 1.98 -12.50 3.92
N PHE A 410 0.69 -12.84 3.88
CA PHE A 410 -0.31 -12.17 4.72
C PHE A 410 -0.08 -12.43 6.21
N LYS A 411 0.37 -13.63 6.57
CA LYS A 411 0.81 -13.92 7.94
C LYS A 411 1.98 -13.03 8.38
N SER A 412 2.94 -12.75 7.49
CA SER A 412 4.06 -11.82 7.79
C SER A 412 3.56 -10.39 8.00
N PHE A 413 2.49 -9.98 7.31
CA PHE A 413 1.80 -8.71 7.56
C PHE A 413 0.78 -8.78 8.72
N ALA A 414 0.76 -9.85 9.49
CA ALA A 414 -0.19 -10.06 10.60
C ALA A 414 -1.67 -9.96 10.16
N ILE A 415 -2.01 -10.46 8.96
CA ILE A 415 -3.37 -10.52 8.47
C ILE A 415 -3.88 -11.96 8.62
N PRO A 416 -4.95 -12.20 9.38
CA PRO A 416 -5.57 -13.51 9.48
C PRO A 416 -6.03 -14.02 8.12
N THR A 417 -5.79 -15.28 7.84
CA THR A 417 -6.21 -15.91 6.58
C THR A 417 -6.96 -17.20 6.83
N VAL A 418 -7.99 -17.43 6.03
CA VAL A 418 -8.73 -18.70 5.92
C VAL A 418 -8.51 -19.24 4.52
N ALA A 419 -8.13 -20.49 4.38
CA ALA A 419 -7.87 -21.10 3.08
C ALA A 419 -8.83 -22.27 2.82
N LEU A 420 -9.38 -22.32 1.61
CA LEU A 420 -10.12 -23.46 1.10
C LEU A 420 -9.31 -24.14 0.01
N TYR A 421 -9.06 -25.43 0.20
CA TYR A 421 -8.42 -26.31 -0.78
C TYR A 421 -9.39 -27.34 -1.32
N ASP A 422 -9.18 -27.79 -2.53
CA ASP A 422 -9.82 -28.97 -3.04
C ASP A 422 -9.35 -30.22 -2.25
N ARG A 423 -10.24 -31.17 -2.03
CA ARG A 423 -9.93 -32.36 -1.22
C ARG A 423 -8.86 -33.27 -1.85
N ASP A 424 -8.69 -33.25 -3.17
CA ASP A 424 -7.71 -34.06 -3.88
C ASP A 424 -6.25 -33.72 -3.55
N VAL A 425 -6.02 -32.58 -2.88
CA VAL A 425 -4.67 -32.17 -2.42
C VAL A 425 -4.47 -32.35 -0.92
N MET A 426 -5.47 -32.89 -0.19
CA MET A 426 -5.44 -33.02 1.27
C MET A 426 -4.21 -33.83 1.75
N ASP A 427 -3.85 -34.90 1.04
CA ASP A 427 -2.72 -35.76 1.40
C ASP A 427 -1.36 -35.07 1.25
N LYS A 428 -1.27 -34.02 0.44
CA LYS A 428 -0.05 -33.23 0.23
C LYS A 428 0.20 -32.24 1.38
N HIS A 429 -0.83 -31.88 2.12
CA HIS A 429 -0.80 -30.89 3.19
C HIS A 429 -0.95 -31.55 4.55
N SER A 430 0.11 -32.22 5.04
CA SER A 430 0.11 -33.07 6.24
C SER A 430 -0.06 -32.34 7.57
N LYS A 431 -0.19 -31.01 7.61
CA LYS A 431 -0.38 -30.22 8.84
C LYS A 431 -1.72 -29.53 8.82
N SER A 432 -2.66 -30.06 9.61
CA SER A 432 -3.92 -29.39 9.93
C SER A 432 -3.66 -28.04 10.62
N HIS A 433 -3.90 -26.94 9.95
CA HIS A 433 -4.01 -25.62 10.56
C HIS A 433 -5.47 -25.28 10.84
N VAL A 434 -5.74 -24.59 11.93
CA VAL A 434 -7.10 -24.25 12.39
C VAL A 434 -7.93 -23.48 11.34
N ASN A 435 -7.26 -22.76 10.43
CA ASN A 435 -7.90 -21.93 9.41
C ASN A 435 -7.75 -22.50 7.98
N VAL A 436 -7.47 -23.80 7.85
CA VAL A 436 -7.40 -24.50 6.56
C VAL A 436 -8.58 -25.45 6.47
N PHE A 437 -9.34 -25.33 5.41
CA PHE A 437 -10.53 -26.11 5.11
C PHE A 437 -10.34 -26.84 3.79
N TYR A 438 -11.08 -27.91 3.62
CA TYR A 438 -11.12 -28.70 2.40
C TYR A 438 -12.55 -28.88 1.94
N THR A 439 -12.75 -29.01 0.64
CA THR A 439 -14.04 -29.41 0.08
C THR A 439 -14.45 -30.78 0.64
N ASN A 440 -15.76 -31.07 0.77
CA ASN A 440 -16.25 -32.38 1.23
C ASN A 440 -16.04 -33.46 0.17
N GLU A 441 -16.22 -33.08 -1.10
CA GLU A 441 -15.97 -33.91 -2.27
C GLU A 441 -14.60 -33.55 -2.90
N ILE A 442 -14.28 -34.14 -4.03
CA ILE A 442 -12.96 -34.02 -4.70
C ILE A 442 -12.56 -32.57 -5.05
N CYS A 443 -13.56 -31.71 -5.32
CA CYS A 443 -13.36 -30.30 -5.62
C CYS A 443 -14.65 -29.50 -5.43
N PHE A 444 -14.57 -28.18 -5.55
CA PHE A 444 -15.68 -27.25 -5.36
C PHE A 444 -16.92 -27.59 -6.20
N GLU A 445 -16.76 -27.82 -7.51
CA GLU A 445 -17.88 -28.12 -8.39
C GLU A 445 -18.59 -29.43 -7.99
N MET A 446 -17.83 -30.42 -7.54
CA MET A 446 -18.41 -31.68 -7.09
C MET A 446 -19.15 -31.53 -5.76
N ASP A 447 -18.66 -30.69 -4.85
CA ASP A 447 -19.39 -30.35 -3.60
C ASP A 447 -20.78 -29.76 -3.92
N VAL A 448 -20.84 -28.80 -4.82
CA VAL A 448 -22.11 -28.17 -5.22
C VAL A 448 -23.06 -29.18 -5.87
N VAL A 449 -22.55 -29.93 -6.86
CA VAL A 449 -23.37 -30.92 -7.59
C VAL A 449 -23.86 -32.04 -6.70
N SER A 450 -22.95 -32.63 -5.91
CA SER A 450 -23.28 -33.72 -4.99
C SER A 450 -24.28 -33.29 -3.92
N HIS A 451 -24.06 -32.12 -3.32
CA HIS A 451 -24.95 -31.59 -2.28
C HIS A 451 -26.35 -31.37 -2.82
N LEU A 452 -26.52 -30.70 -3.95
CA LEU A 452 -27.83 -30.42 -4.53
C LEU A 452 -28.52 -31.67 -5.03
N ILE A 453 -27.83 -32.60 -5.69
CA ILE A 453 -28.44 -33.86 -6.19
C ILE A 453 -28.91 -34.77 -5.02
N ARG A 454 -28.07 -34.93 -4.00
CA ARG A 454 -28.43 -35.77 -2.82
C ARG A 454 -29.61 -35.22 -2.01
N HIS A 455 -29.81 -33.89 -2.04
CA HIS A 455 -30.96 -33.25 -1.39
C HIS A 455 -32.15 -33.03 -2.35
N HIS A 456 -32.17 -33.66 -3.53
CA HIS A 456 -33.23 -33.61 -4.52
C HIS A 456 -33.50 -32.24 -5.17
N HIS A 457 -32.49 -31.34 -5.17
CA HIS A 457 -32.53 -30.01 -5.77
C HIS A 457 -31.84 -29.93 -7.14
N ARG A 458 -32.08 -30.91 -8.00
CA ARG A 458 -31.59 -30.92 -9.39
C ARG A 458 -32.09 -29.72 -10.18
N ASP A 459 -33.29 -29.23 -9.89
CA ASP A 459 -33.92 -28.06 -10.50
C ASP A 459 -33.04 -26.80 -10.41
N ILE A 460 -32.26 -26.62 -9.33
CA ILE A 460 -31.32 -25.52 -9.14
C ILE A 460 -30.15 -25.64 -10.16
N LEU A 461 -29.59 -26.84 -10.32
CA LEU A 461 -28.52 -27.07 -11.29
C LEU A 461 -29.01 -26.83 -12.73
N ASP A 462 -30.23 -27.30 -13.04
CA ASP A 462 -30.86 -27.07 -14.33
C ASP A 462 -31.10 -25.57 -14.60
N ALA A 463 -31.50 -24.81 -13.59
CA ALA A 463 -31.70 -23.36 -13.69
C ALA A 463 -30.38 -22.63 -13.98
N ILE A 464 -29.28 -22.99 -13.29
CA ILE A 464 -27.94 -22.45 -13.54
C ILE A 464 -27.50 -22.68 -14.98
N ILE A 465 -27.67 -23.92 -15.47
CA ILE A 465 -27.29 -24.32 -16.81
C ILE A 465 -28.11 -23.59 -17.89
N GLN A 466 -29.41 -23.39 -17.64
CA GLN A 466 -30.28 -22.69 -18.60
C GLN A 466 -29.99 -21.20 -18.70
N ASP A 467 -29.53 -20.59 -17.62
CA ASP A 467 -29.18 -19.17 -17.60
C ASP A 467 -27.84 -18.88 -18.34
N LEU A 468 -27.03 -19.90 -18.55
CA LEU A 468 -25.76 -19.82 -19.26
C LEU A 468 -25.96 -20.18 -20.75
N ILE A 469 -26.48 -19.25 -21.52
CA ILE A 469 -26.96 -19.44 -22.90
C ILE A 469 -25.90 -20.04 -23.83
N ASP A 470 -24.65 -19.67 -23.66
CA ASP A 470 -23.54 -20.05 -24.57
C ASP A 470 -22.96 -21.46 -24.30
N THR A 471 -23.43 -22.15 -23.29
CA THR A 471 -22.87 -23.44 -22.84
C THR A 471 -23.56 -24.67 -23.36
N GLY A 472 -24.26 -24.60 -24.49
CA GLY A 472 -24.86 -25.77 -25.16
C GLY A 472 -26.10 -26.34 -24.47
N ARG A 473 -26.81 -25.58 -23.67
CA ARG A 473 -28.10 -25.92 -23.05
C ARG A 473 -28.12 -27.26 -22.28
N GLY A 474 -27.05 -27.57 -21.56
CA GLY A 474 -26.96 -28.79 -20.76
C GLY A 474 -26.58 -30.03 -21.58
N MET A 475 -26.03 -29.87 -22.77
CA MET A 475 -25.44 -30.96 -23.52
C MET A 475 -24.02 -31.23 -23.00
N VAL A 476 -23.75 -32.42 -22.51
CA VAL A 476 -22.43 -32.89 -22.12
C VAL A 476 -21.82 -33.63 -23.30
N THR A 477 -20.79 -33.06 -23.93
CA THR A 477 -20.08 -33.68 -25.01
C THR A 477 -19.27 -34.89 -24.52
N LYS A 478 -18.81 -35.73 -25.47
CA LYS A 478 -17.96 -36.87 -25.10
C LYS A 478 -16.66 -36.44 -24.40
N ASP A 479 -16.06 -35.33 -24.85
CA ASP A 479 -14.82 -34.81 -24.26
C ASP A 479 -15.03 -34.22 -22.86
N MET A 480 -16.15 -33.53 -22.62
CA MET A 480 -16.53 -33.07 -21.26
C MET A 480 -16.73 -34.27 -20.34
N ALA A 481 -17.47 -35.30 -20.79
CA ALA A 481 -17.70 -36.49 -19.99
C ALA A 481 -16.37 -37.22 -19.69
N ARG A 482 -15.48 -37.38 -20.64
CA ARG A 482 -14.16 -37.99 -20.41
C ARG A 482 -13.37 -37.27 -19.35
N ARG A 483 -13.26 -35.93 -19.44
CA ARG A 483 -12.54 -35.13 -18.46
C ARG A 483 -13.14 -35.22 -17.05
N GLY A 484 -14.47 -35.18 -16.95
CA GLY A 484 -15.16 -35.31 -15.67
C GLY A 484 -15.01 -36.71 -15.06
N PHE A 485 -15.20 -37.76 -15.84
CA PHE A 485 -15.04 -39.15 -15.39
C PHE A 485 -13.61 -39.45 -14.97
N ALA A 486 -12.61 -39.01 -15.75
CA ALA A 486 -11.20 -39.16 -15.39
C ALA A 486 -10.87 -38.43 -14.05
N LYS A 487 -11.39 -37.21 -13.82
CA LYS A 487 -11.21 -36.49 -12.55
C LYS A 487 -11.86 -37.22 -11.38
N LEU A 488 -12.99 -37.93 -11.60
CA LEU A 488 -13.66 -38.73 -10.56
C LEU A 488 -13.03 -40.12 -10.38
N GLY A 489 -12.04 -40.50 -11.17
CA GLY A 489 -11.45 -41.85 -11.16
C GLY A 489 -12.38 -42.93 -11.70
N LEU A 490 -13.37 -42.55 -12.52
CA LEU A 490 -14.32 -43.47 -13.18
C LEU A 490 -13.80 -43.91 -14.55
N ASP A 491 -14.27 -45.08 -15.04
CA ASP A 491 -13.95 -45.55 -16.38
C ASP A 491 -14.47 -44.58 -17.45
N ASP A 492 -13.57 -44.02 -18.26
CA ASP A 492 -13.85 -43.04 -19.29
C ASP A 492 -13.92 -43.62 -20.72
N HIS A 493 -13.70 -44.93 -20.89
CA HIS A 493 -13.63 -45.56 -22.22
C HIS A 493 -15.00 -45.66 -22.90
N GLN A 494 -16.07 -45.81 -22.14
CA GLN A 494 -17.43 -46.00 -22.64
C GLN A 494 -18.35 -44.77 -22.48
N VAL A 495 -17.80 -43.59 -22.16
CA VAL A 495 -18.61 -42.40 -22.05
C VAL A 495 -19.22 -41.96 -23.36
N VAL A 496 -20.46 -41.54 -23.30
CA VAL A 496 -21.24 -41.08 -24.46
C VAL A 496 -21.70 -39.64 -24.24
N GLN A 497 -21.94 -38.95 -25.34
CA GLN A 497 -22.59 -37.64 -25.27
C GLN A 497 -24.02 -37.80 -24.72
N ARG A 498 -24.40 -36.92 -23.73
CA ARG A 498 -25.75 -36.93 -23.15
C ARG A 498 -26.28 -35.53 -22.92
N CYS A 499 -27.59 -35.37 -23.11
CA CYS A 499 -28.31 -34.22 -22.58
C CYS A 499 -28.67 -34.48 -21.12
N LEU A 500 -28.31 -33.56 -20.21
CA LEU A 500 -28.57 -33.72 -18.79
C LEU A 500 -30.04 -33.96 -18.46
N LYS A 501 -30.97 -33.30 -19.17
CA LYS A 501 -32.42 -33.48 -19.00
C LYS A 501 -32.91 -34.92 -19.26
N ASN A 502 -32.18 -35.69 -20.05
CA ASN A 502 -32.57 -37.07 -20.39
C ASN A 502 -32.08 -38.13 -19.40
N ILE A 503 -31.33 -37.75 -18.37
CA ILE A 503 -30.84 -38.65 -17.33
C ILE A 503 -31.95 -38.86 -16.30
N LYS A 504 -32.27 -40.14 -16.03
CA LYS A 504 -33.34 -40.49 -15.09
C LYS A 504 -32.99 -40.08 -13.65
N ALA A 505 -33.94 -39.53 -12.92
CA ALA A 505 -33.73 -39.05 -11.52
C ALA A 505 -33.27 -40.16 -10.56
N LYS A 506 -33.58 -41.42 -10.85
CA LYS A 506 -33.18 -42.57 -10.03
C LYS A 506 -31.75 -43.02 -10.22
N ASP A 507 -31.08 -42.59 -11.29
CA ASP A 507 -29.69 -42.96 -11.66
C ASP A 507 -28.75 -41.90 -11.11
N ILE A 508 -28.59 -41.93 -9.77
CA ILE A 508 -27.83 -40.91 -9.01
C ILE A 508 -26.36 -40.84 -9.46
N ASP A 509 -25.71 -41.99 -9.68
CA ASP A 509 -24.30 -42.03 -10.04
C ASP A 509 -24.06 -41.41 -11.44
N THR A 510 -24.92 -41.74 -12.39
CA THR A 510 -24.89 -41.10 -13.71
C THR A 510 -25.22 -39.61 -13.64
N LEU A 511 -26.17 -39.19 -12.81
CA LEU A 511 -26.47 -37.77 -12.58
C LEU A 511 -25.24 -37.04 -12.06
N LEU A 512 -24.66 -37.52 -10.98
CA LEU A 512 -23.47 -36.93 -10.38
C LEU A 512 -22.34 -36.79 -11.39
N ALA A 513 -22.00 -37.87 -12.09
CA ALA A 513 -20.89 -37.88 -13.04
C ALA A 513 -21.09 -36.89 -14.20
N TYR A 514 -22.29 -36.85 -14.80
CA TYR A 514 -22.56 -35.98 -15.95
C TYR A 514 -22.79 -34.51 -15.58
N TYR A 515 -23.49 -34.20 -14.48
CA TYR A 515 -23.59 -32.82 -13.97
C TYR A 515 -22.23 -32.30 -13.57
N PHE A 516 -21.44 -33.08 -12.84
CA PHE A 516 -20.07 -32.72 -12.53
C PHE A 516 -19.24 -32.45 -13.80
N SER A 517 -19.31 -33.34 -14.79
CA SER A 517 -18.57 -33.15 -16.05
C SER A 517 -18.93 -31.85 -16.75
N TRP A 518 -20.19 -31.43 -16.67
CA TRP A 518 -20.64 -30.16 -17.23
C TRP A 518 -20.05 -28.97 -16.43
N PHE A 519 -20.22 -28.95 -15.10
CA PHE A 519 -19.71 -27.86 -14.26
C PHE A 519 -18.19 -27.77 -14.28
N TYR A 520 -17.50 -28.90 -14.22
CA TYR A 520 -16.04 -28.97 -14.30
C TYR A 520 -15.47 -28.47 -15.63
N SER A 521 -16.19 -28.68 -16.71
CA SER A 521 -15.79 -28.22 -18.05
C SER A 521 -16.10 -26.75 -18.30
N ASN A 522 -17.08 -26.19 -17.62
CA ASN A 522 -17.52 -24.81 -17.77
C ASN A 522 -17.16 -23.94 -16.53
N LYS A 523 -16.26 -24.42 -15.67
CA LYS A 523 -15.83 -23.70 -14.48
C LYS A 523 -15.32 -22.30 -14.80
N GLY A 524 -15.53 -21.37 -13.87
CA GLY A 524 -15.09 -19.98 -13.99
C GLY A 524 -15.97 -19.01 -13.18
N VAL A 525 -15.57 -17.76 -13.14
CA VAL A 525 -16.22 -16.70 -12.33
C VAL A 525 -17.72 -16.57 -12.64
N ILE A 526 -18.12 -16.67 -13.90
CA ILE A 526 -19.53 -16.52 -14.31
C ILE A 526 -20.36 -17.67 -13.75
N VAL A 527 -19.89 -18.91 -13.88
CA VAL A 527 -20.56 -20.09 -13.31
C VAL A 527 -20.66 -19.96 -11.78
N GLY A 528 -19.59 -19.55 -11.12
CA GLY A 528 -19.59 -19.30 -9.68
C GLY A 528 -20.64 -18.28 -9.26
N ARG A 529 -20.77 -17.16 -9.96
CA ARG A 529 -21.81 -16.15 -9.70
C ARG A 529 -23.21 -16.70 -9.88
N ARG A 530 -23.45 -17.56 -10.87
CA ARG A 530 -24.75 -18.22 -11.09
C ARG A 530 -25.05 -19.25 -10.01
N ILE A 531 -24.05 -20.02 -9.58
CA ILE A 531 -24.19 -20.91 -8.42
C ILE A 531 -24.65 -20.11 -7.21
N ALA A 532 -23.93 -19.03 -6.87
CA ALA A 532 -24.28 -18.18 -5.73
C ALA A 532 -25.67 -17.53 -5.87
N TYR A 533 -26.11 -17.19 -7.07
CA TYR A 533 -27.42 -16.59 -7.31
C TYR A 533 -28.58 -17.58 -7.07
N TYR A 534 -28.48 -18.81 -7.61
CA TYR A 534 -29.57 -19.80 -7.58
C TYR A 534 -29.60 -20.64 -6.30
N ILE A 535 -28.44 -20.94 -5.67
CA ILE A 535 -28.40 -21.78 -4.46
C ILE A 535 -29.07 -21.04 -3.28
N PRO A 536 -30.07 -21.62 -2.59
CA PRO A 536 -30.62 -21.03 -1.38
C PRO A 536 -29.64 -21.18 -0.20
N ASP A 537 -29.79 -20.36 0.83
CA ASP A 537 -28.92 -20.30 2.01
C ASP A 537 -28.73 -21.68 2.68
N HIS A 538 -29.81 -22.38 2.92
CA HIS A 538 -29.83 -23.71 3.57
C HIS A 538 -29.24 -24.84 2.71
N MET A 539 -28.96 -24.56 1.43
CA MET A 539 -28.36 -25.52 0.48
C MET A 539 -26.90 -25.20 0.16
N ILE A 540 -26.30 -24.22 0.82
CA ILE A 540 -24.87 -23.96 0.70
C ILE A 540 -24.10 -25.11 1.34
N PRO A 541 -23.10 -25.72 0.65
CA PRO A 541 -22.33 -26.84 1.22
C PRO A 541 -21.66 -26.48 2.55
N PRO A 542 -21.66 -27.41 3.55
CA PRO A 542 -21.16 -27.13 4.90
C PRO A 542 -19.71 -26.62 4.96
N ALA A 543 -18.83 -27.11 4.07
CA ALA A 543 -17.44 -26.66 4.00
C ALA A 543 -17.36 -25.15 3.69
N PHE A 544 -18.21 -24.64 2.79
CA PHE A 544 -18.21 -23.23 2.41
C PHE A 544 -18.77 -22.35 3.52
N ILE A 545 -19.83 -22.82 4.21
CA ILE A 545 -20.36 -22.15 5.41
C ILE A 545 -19.25 -22.02 6.45
N ALA A 546 -18.51 -23.10 6.71
CA ALA A 546 -17.45 -23.11 7.71
C ALA A 546 -16.32 -22.10 7.39
N VAL A 547 -15.93 -21.97 6.12
CA VAL A 547 -14.94 -20.98 5.66
C VAL A 547 -15.44 -19.54 5.89
N ILE A 548 -16.68 -19.25 5.48
CA ILE A 548 -17.27 -17.92 5.59
C ILE A 548 -17.45 -17.51 7.06
N GLU A 549 -18.00 -18.41 7.90
CA GLU A 549 -18.18 -18.13 9.33
C GLU A 549 -16.84 -18.00 10.06
N ARG A 550 -15.84 -18.80 9.71
CA ARG A 550 -14.49 -18.65 10.30
C ARG A 550 -13.85 -17.33 9.95
N ALA A 551 -13.97 -16.87 8.70
CA ALA A 551 -13.46 -15.57 8.27
C ALA A 551 -14.17 -14.42 9.00
N LYS A 552 -15.50 -14.51 9.18
CA LYS A 552 -16.27 -13.56 9.97
C LYS A 552 -15.79 -13.50 11.43
N VAL A 553 -15.58 -14.65 12.07
CA VAL A 553 -15.07 -14.71 13.45
C VAL A 553 -13.72 -14.02 13.55
N LEU A 554 -12.76 -14.34 12.68
CA LEU A 554 -11.43 -13.72 12.67
C LEU A 554 -11.48 -12.22 12.42
N SER A 555 -12.37 -11.78 11.53
CA SER A 555 -12.58 -10.35 11.26
C SER A 555 -13.11 -9.62 12.49
N LEU A 556 -14.05 -10.23 13.24
CA LEU A 556 -14.60 -9.68 14.48
C LEU A 556 -13.58 -9.70 15.62
N GLU A 557 -12.80 -10.78 15.77
CA GLU A 557 -11.71 -10.86 16.75
C GLU A 557 -10.74 -9.70 16.55
N SER A 558 -10.41 -9.37 15.30
CA SER A 558 -9.59 -8.18 14.96
C SER A 558 -10.28 -6.85 15.30
N SER A 559 -11.62 -6.81 15.48
CA SER A 559 -12.42 -5.59 15.70
C SER A 559 -12.88 -5.41 17.15
N ILE A 560 -13.22 -6.47 17.87
CA ILE A 560 -13.82 -6.45 19.21
C ILE A 560 -12.85 -5.91 20.26
N MET A 561 -11.54 -6.08 20.04
CA MET A 561 -10.50 -5.54 20.92
C MET A 561 -10.39 -4.00 20.89
N LYS A 562 -11.29 -3.30 20.14
CA LYS A 562 -11.31 -1.83 20.03
C LYS A 562 -12.28 -1.13 21.00
N ILE A 563 -13.10 -1.86 21.74
CA ILE A 563 -14.17 -1.29 22.58
C ILE A 563 -13.91 -1.50 24.10
N GLY A 564 -12.75 -2.02 24.46
CA GLY A 564 -12.34 -2.22 25.85
C GLY A 564 -11.57 -1.06 26.43
#